data_4c458b322fbce26ad0b29c8f70341034
#
_entry.id   4c458b322fbce26ad0b29c8f70341034
#
_cell.length_a   1.000
_cell.length_b   1.000
_cell.length_c   1.000
_cell.angle_alpha   90.00
_cell.angle_beta   90.00
_cell.angle_gamma   90.00
#
_symmetry.space_group_name_H-M   'P 1'
#
loop_
_entity.id
_entity.type
_entity.pdbx_description
1 polymer ?
#
loop_
_entity_poly.entity_id
_entity_poly.type
_entity_poly.pdbx_seq_one_letter_code
_entity_poly.pdbx_strand_id
1 'polypeptide(L)'
;KEEQTDRTKDVAKENTLAFRITAQNKVILNDEPIAATDVRRRIADFVRLRGAQHLIIVDADPASDYNTYFTLENEIVAAYAELRNAEAKRRYHRDYASCTDEQRKKVRDIYPQHLSETYNTAEVNNSTEDNKTSKVVDEKKGGAE
;
A
#
# COMPACT_ATOMS: atom_id res chain seq x y z
N LYS A 1 -1.27 26.08 7.28
CA LYS A 1 -0.64 24.95 6.67
C LYS A 1 -0.43 23.80 7.64
N GLU A 2 0.08 24.13 8.79
CA GLU A 2 0.20 23.12 9.82
C GLU A 2 -1.14 22.68 10.30
N GLU A 3 -2.05 23.58 10.37
CA GLU A 3 -3.43 23.27 10.69
C GLU A 3 -3.96 22.25 9.72
N GLN A 4 -3.70 22.50 8.46
CA GLN A 4 -4.16 21.60 7.44
C GLN A 4 -3.52 20.23 7.60
N THR A 5 -2.24 20.21 7.95
CA THR A 5 -1.55 18.96 8.16
C THR A 5 -2.18 18.19 9.32
N ASP A 6 -2.50 18.89 10.37
CA ASP A 6 -3.11 18.23 11.51
C ASP A 6 -4.47 17.65 11.17
N ARG A 7 -5.26 18.42 10.45
CA ARG A 7 -6.54 17.92 10.03
C ARG A 7 -6.41 16.73 9.09
N THR A 8 -5.42 16.80 8.22
CA THR A 8 -5.16 15.70 7.32
C THR A 8 -4.78 14.46 8.12
N LYS A 9 -3.99 14.64 9.15
CA LYS A 9 -3.62 13.51 9.99
C LYS A 9 -4.83 12.88 10.65
N ASP A 10 -5.71 13.72 11.18
CA ASP A 10 -6.90 13.20 11.84
C ASP A 10 -7.77 12.44 10.85
N VAL A 11 -7.99 13.02 9.68
CA VAL A 11 -8.77 12.35 8.66
C VAL A 11 -8.06 11.09 8.21
N ALA A 12 -6.74 11.18 8.03
CA ALA A 12 -5.97 10.04 7.56
C ALA A 12 -6.02 8.89 8.55
N LYS A 13 -6.16 9.19 9.83
CA LYS A 13 -6.19 8.12 10.81
C LYS A 13 -7.36 7.18 10.57
N GLU A 14 -8.50 7.73 10.26
CA GLU A 14 -9.68 6.91 10.00
C GLU A 14 -9.58 6.20 8.67
N ASN A 15 -8.77 6.75 7.78
CA ASN A 15 -8.61 6.17 6.45
C ASN A 15 -7.30 5.44 6.31
N THR A 16 -6.69 5.03 7.41
CA THR A 16 -5.36 4.46 7.39
C THR A 16 -5.36 3.04 7.92
N LEU A 17 -4.70 2.15 7.19
CA LEU A 17 -4.31 0.85 7.71
C LEU A 17 -2.85 0.94 8.10
N ALA A 18 -2.58 0.82 9.38
CA ALA A 18 -1.21 0.95 9.90
C ALA A 18 -0.67 -0.42 10.24
N PHE A 19 0.21 -0.91 9.39
CA PHE A 19 0.90 -2.17 9.63
C PHE A 19 2.20 -1.92 10.36
N ARG A 20 2.52 -2.80 11.28
CA ARG A 20 3.76 -2.76 11.98
C ARG A 20 4.35 -4.17 12.01
N ILE A 21 5.63 -4.28 11.77
CA ILE A 21 6.31 -5.56 11.90
C ILE A 21 7.20 -5.49 13.13
N THR A 22 6.97 -6.38 14.08
CA THR A 22 7.71 -6.33 15.33
C THR A 22 9.09 -6.95 15.19
N ALA A 23 9.90 -6.77 16.21
CA ALA A 23 11.23 -7.35 16.24
C ALA A 23 11.16 -8.89 16.19
N GLN A 24 10.04 -9.47 16.57
CA GLN A 24 9.85 -10.91 16.51
C GLN A 24 9.13 -11.34 15.24
N ASN A 25 9.06 -10.44 14.25
CA ASN A 25 8.51 -10.74 12.93
C ASN A 25 7.01 -11.01 12.96
N LYS A 26 6.32 -10.37 13.87
CA LYS A 26 4.87 -10.44 13.90
C LYS A 26 4.29 -9.26 13.15
N VAL A 27 3.23 -9.49 12.43
CA VAL A 27 2.55 -8.43 11.70
C VAL A 27 1.37 -7.96 12.52
N ILE A 28 1.35 -6.67 12.80
CA ILE A 28 0.31 -6.03 13.59
C ILE A 28 -0.41 -5.03 12.70
N LEU A 29 -1.70 -5.07 12.71
CA LEU A 29 -2.51 -4.13 11.93
C LEU A 29 -3.39 -3.35 12.88
N ASN A 30 -3.19 -2.02 12.89
CA ASN A 30 -3.97 -1.15 13.77
C ASN A 30 -3.96 -1.68 15.20
N ASP A 31 -2.76 -2.04 15.66
CA ASP A 31 -2.50 -2.49 17.03
C ASP A 31 -3.05 -3.86 17.37
N GLU A 32 -3.43 -4.63 16.37
CA GLU A 32 -3.89 -5.99 16.62
C GLU A 32 -3.18 -6.96 15.70
N PRO A 33 -2.85 -8.13 16.20
CA PRO A 33 -2.21 -9.12 15.34
C PRO A 33 -3.12 -9.52 14.19
N ILE A 34 -2.52 -9.80 13.06
CA ILE A 34 -3.28 -10.25 11.91
C ILE A 34 -2.57 -11.44 11.29
N ALA A 35 -3.35 -12.42 10.88
CA ALA A 35 -2.80 -13.59 10.22
C ALA A 35 -2.38 -13.25 8.80
N ALA A 36 -1.28 -13.83 8.36
CA ALA A 36 -0.77 -13.55 7.03
C ALA A 36 -1.82 -13.84 5.97
N THR A 37 -2.65 -14.84 6.19
CA THR A 37 -3.66 -15.21 5.20
C THR A 37 -4.79 -14.22 5.11
N ASP A 38 -4.90 -13.30 6.07
CA ASP A 38 -5.99 -12.33 6.08
C ASP A 38 -5.57 -10.96 5.57
N VAL A 39 -4.29 -10.77 5.33
CA VAL A 39 -3.77 -9.45 5.02
C VAL A 39 -4.34 -8.91 3.72
N ARG A 40 -4.27 -9.72 2.67
CA ARG A 40 -4.69 -9.24 1.35
C ARG A 40 -6.16 -8.84 1.36
N ARG A 41 -6.99 -9.65 1.96
CA ARG A 41 -8.41 -9.36 1.99
C ARG A 41 -8.70 -8.10 2.80
N ARG A 42 -8.01 -7.94 3.92
CA ARG A 42 -8.23 -6.75 4.74
C ARG A 42 -7.86 -5.50 3.98
N ILE A 43 -6.77 -5.54 3.24
CA ILE A 43 -6.37 -4.40 2.45
C ILE A 43 -7.38 -4.13 1.35
N ALA A 44 -7.75 -5.18 0.61
CA ALA A 44 -8.67 -4.98 -0.51
C ALA A 44 -10.01 -4.42 -0.02
N ASP A 45 -10.53 -4.95 1.05
CA ASP A 45 -11.80 -4.46 1.57
C ASP A 45 -11.71 -3.01 2.00
N PHE A 46 -10.63 -2.67 2.68
CA PHE A 46 -10.45 -1.31 3.17
C PHE A 46 -10.29 -0.32 2.01
N VAL A 47 -9.47 -0.65 1.06
CA VAL A 47 -9.22 0.25 -0.06
C VAL A 47 -10.48 0.39 -0.91
N ARG A 48 -11.21 -0.70 -1.09
CA ARG A 48 -12.45 -0.63 -1.85
C ARG A 48 -13.43 0.34 -1.18
N LEU A 49 -13.48 0.29 0.13
CA LEU A 49 -14.43 1.13 0.85
C LEU A 49 -14.00 2.59 0.89
N ARG A 50 -12.73 2.84 1.08
CA ARG A 50 -12.22 4.21 1.21
C ARG A 50 -11.85 4.85 -0.11
N GLY A 51 -11.59 4.06 -1.12
CA GLY A 51 -11.22 4.57 -2.41
C GLY A 51 -9.91 5.33 -2.37
N ALA A 52 -9.86 6.43 -3.08
CA ALA A 52 -8.63 7.19 -3.21
C ALA A 52 -8.19 7.85 -1.92
N GLN A 53 -9.02 7.83 -0.90
CA GLN A 53 -8.67 8.49 0.36
C GLN A 53 -7.94 7.57 1.33
N HIS A 54 -7.76 6.32 0.98
CA HIS A 54 -7.07 5.39 1.86
C HIS A 54 -5.58 5.67 1.94
N LEU A 55 -4.98 5.20 3.02
CA LEU A 55 -3.53 5.25 3.19
C LEU A 55 -3.10 3.97 3.88
N ILE A 56 -2.05 3.36 3.37
CA ILE A 56 -1.46 2.19 4.00
C ILE A 56 -0.08 2.59 4.49
N ILE A 57 0.19 2.30 5.75
CA ILE A 57 1.48 2.59 6.36
C ILE A 57 2.11 1.26 6.77
N VAL A 58 3.40 1.11 6.50
CA VAL A 58 4.16 -0.05 6.95
C VAL A 58 5.37 0.45 7.70
N ASP A 59 5.49 0.01 8.94
CA ASP A 59 6.60 0.40 9.81
C ASP A 59 7.26 -0.86 10.33
N ALA A 60 8.45 -1.17 9.85
CA ALA A 60 9.13 -2.40 10.21
C ALA A 60 10.21 -2.10 11.24
N ASP A 61 10.21 -2.90 12.31
CA ASP A 61 11.24 -2.80 13.34
C ASP A 61 12.60 -3.11 12.70
N PRO A 62 13.64 -2.36 13.07
CA PRO A 62 14.97 -2.62 12.49
C PRO A 62 15.47 -4.03 12.72
N ALA A 63 15.02 -4.68 13.76
CA ALA A 63 15.46 -6.04 14.05
C ALA A 63 14.61 -7.09 13.38
N SER A 64 13.58 -6.66 12.64
CA SER A 64 12.72 -7.62 11.98
C SER A 64 13.39 -8.18 10.73
N ASP A 65 12.83 -9.27 10.26
CA ASP A 65 13.37 -10.02 9.15
C ASP A 65 12.88 -9.42 7.84
N TYR A 66 13.80 -9.25 6.90
CA TYR A 66 13.41 -8.69 5.60
C TYR A 66 12.35 -9.53 4.92
N ASN A 67 12.41 -10.84 5.11
CA ASN A 67 11.42 -11.71 4.47
C ASN A 67 10.01 -11.39 4.90
N THR A 68 9.83 -11.07 6.18
CA THR A 68 8.50 -10.71 6.66
C THR A 68 8.02 -9.44 5.98
N TYR A 69 8.91 -8.47 5.87
CA TYR A 69 8.57 -7.22 5.20
C TYR A 69 8.23 -7.46 3.74
N PHE A 70 9.04 -8.26 3.06
CA PHE A 70 8.83 -8.53 1.65
C PHE A 70 7.53 -9.27 1.42
N THR A 71 7.20 -10.20 2.30
CA THR A 71 5.95 -10.94 2.18
C THR A 71 4.75 -10.00 2.34
N LEU A 72 4.85 -9.08 3.29
CA LEU A 72 3.77 -8.11 3.48
C LEU A 72 3.65 -7.22 2.25
N GLU A 73 4.77 -6.78 1.71
CA GLU A 73 4.75 -5.97 0.50
C GLU A 73 4.05 -6.68 -0.63
N ASN A 74 4.34 -7.97 -0.80
CA ASN A 74 3.71 -8.74 -1.86
C ASN A 74 2.20 -8.81 -1.68
N GLU A 75 1.75 -8.94 -0.43
CA GLU A 75 0.32 -8.98 -0.20
C GLU A 75 -0.34 -7.65 -0.51
N ILE A 76 0.34 -6.56 -0.20
CA ILE A 76 -0.19 -5.25 -0.52
C ILE A 76 -0.32 -5.08 -2.03
N VAL A 77 0.74 -5.43 -2.75
CA VAL A 77 0.72 -5.31 -4.21
C VAL A 77 -0.39 -6.18 -4.80
N ALA A 78 -0.53 -7.39 -4.27
CA ALA A 78 -1.54 -8.30 -4.77
C ALA A 78 -2.94 -7.76 -4.53
N ALA A 79 -3.15 -7.10 -3.39
CA ALA A 79 -4.46 -6.53 -3.11
C ALA A 79 -4.81 -5.44 -4.12
N TYR A 80 -3.86 -4.57 -4.43
CA TYR A 80 -4.11 -3.54 -5.43
C TYR A 80 -4.37 -4.15 -6.79
N ALA A 81 -3.61 -5.19 -7.13
CA ALA A 81 -3.82 -5.84 -8.42
C ALA A 81 -5.22 -6.42 -8.53
N GLU A 82 -5.68 -7.03 -7.46
CA GLU A 82 -7.03 -7.59 -7.47
C GLU A 82 -8.09 -6.51 -7.64
N LEU A 83 -7.91 -5.42 -6.90
CA LEU A 83 -8.88 -4.32 -6.98
C LEU A 83 -8.92 -3.72 -8.36
N ARG A 84 -7.75 -3.47 -8.93
CA ARG A 84 -7.68 -2.84 -10.24
C ARG A 84 -8.21 -3.76 -11.32
N ASN A 85 -7.92 -5.05 -11.19
CA ASN A 85 -8.42 -5.99 -12.18
C ASN A 85 -9.94 -6.09 -12.12
N ALA A 86 -10.49 -6.13 -10.92
CA ALA A 86 -11.94 -6.20 -10.76
C ALA A 86 -12.61 -4.94 -11.33
N GLU A 87 -12.00 -3.80 -11.09
CA GLU A 87 -12.58 -2.55 -11.60
C GLU A 87 -12.49 -2.49 -13.12
N ALA A 88 -11.38 -2.96 -13.68
CA ALA A 88 -11.23 -2.99 -15.12
C ALA A 88 -12.27 -3.89 -15.76
N LYS A 89 -12.52 -5.03 -15.17
CA LYS A 89 -13.52 -5.94 -15.69
C LYS A 89 -14.91 -5.35 -15.60
N ARG A 90 -15.18 -4.69 -14.50
CA ARG A 90 -16.50 -4.09 -14.34
C ARG A 90 -16.74 -2.98 -15.36
N ARG A 91 -15.72 -2.15 -15.57
CA ARG A 91 -15.89 -0.99 -16.45
C ARG A 91 -15.70 -1.32 -17.91
N TYR A 92 -14.69 -2.13 -18.23
CA TYR A 92 -14.25 -2.32 -19.60
C TYR A 92 -14.39 -3.75 -20.07
N HIS A 93 -14.85 -4.65 -19.20
CA HIS A 93 -15.11 -6.05 -19.56
C HIS A 93 -13.85 -6.74 -20.03
N ARG A 94 -12.72 -6.38 -19.46
CA ARG A 94 -11.44 -7.01 -19.76
C ARG A 94 -10.51 -6.86 -18.58
N ASP A 95 -9.48 -7.70 -18.56
CA ASP A 95 -8.48 -7.64 -17.52
C ASP A 95 -7.76 -6.32 -17.57
N TYR A 96 -7.28 -5.89 -16.40
CA TYR A 96 -6.52 -4.64 -16.32
C TYR A 96 -5.36 -4.66 -17.30
N ALA A 97 -4.64 -5.79 -17.37
CA ALA A 97 -3.48 -5.89 -18.26
C ALA A 97 -3.86 -5.74 -19.73
N SER A 98 -5.09 -6.03 -20.08
CA SER A 98 -5.54 -5.94 -21.47
C SER A 98 -6.16 -4.60 -21.79
N CYS A 99 -6.25 -3.72 -20.84
CA CYS A 99 -6.84 -2.40 -21.04
C CYS A 99 -5.87 -1.49 -21.78
N THR A 100 -6.41 -0.44 -22.38
CA THR A 100 -5.57 0.59 -22.97
C THR A 100 -4.89 1.40 -21.87
N ASP A 101 -3.91 2.19 -22.26
CA ASP A 101 -3.22 3.03 -21.28
C ASP A 101 -4.18 4.00 -20.60
N GLU A 102 -5.09 4.55 -21.36
CA GLU A 102 -6.08 5.46 -20.81
C GLU A 102 -6.99 4.76 -19.81
N GLN A 103 -7.42 3.57 -20.17
CA GLN A 103 -8.30 2.81 -19.30
C GLN A 103 -7.58 2.44 -18.00
N ARG A 104 -6.33 2.02 -18.13
CA ARG A 104 -5.56 1.68 -16.93
C ARG A 104 -5.36 2.89 -16.04
N LYS A 105 -5.12 4.04 -16.64
CA LYS A 105 -4.96 5.25 -15.85
C LYS A 105 -6.22 5.56 -15.08
N LYS A 106 -7.37 5.41 -15.71
CA LYS A 106 -8.63 5.66 -15.03
C LYS A 106 -8.81 4.72 -13.85
N VAL A 107 -8.45 3.46 -14.02
CA VAL A 107 -8.56 2.49 -12.94
C VAL A 107 -7.60 2.85 -11.82
N ARG A 108 -6.37 3.24 -12.16
CA ARG A 108 -5.40 3.64 -11.14
C ARG A 108 -5.87 4.87 -10.36
N ASP A 109 -6.54 5.78 -11.04
CA ASP A 109 -7.04 6.97 -10.35
C ASP A 109 -8.12 6.61 -9.34
N ILE A 110 -8.87 5.55 -9.61
CA ILE A 110 -9.89 5.10 -8.68
C ILE A 110 -9.25 4.40 -7.48
N TYR A 111 -8.23 3.60 -7.72
CA TYR A 111 -7.49 2.89 -6.68
C TYR A 111 -6.02 3.21 -6.77
N PRO A 112 -5.64 4.44 -6.42
CA PRO A 112 -4.22 4.78 -6.43
C PRO A 112 -3.49 4.07 -5.31
N GLN A 113 -2.22 3.86 -5.51
CA GLN A 113 -1.42 3.15 -4.52
C GLN A 113 -0.86 4.16 -3.52
N HIS A 114 -1.56 4.32 -2.42
CA HIS A 114 -1.15 5.24 -1.37
C HIS A 114 -0.48 4.45 -0.26
N LEU A 115 0.83 4.33 -0.35
CA LEU A 115 1.61 3.49 0.54
C LEU A 115 2.80 4.27 1.07
N SER A 116 2.97 4.26 2.38
CA SER A 116 4.08 4.92 3.04
C SER A 116 4.81 3.88 3.87
N GLU A 117 6.11 3.73 3.64
CA GLU A 117 6.88 2.68 4.28
C GLU A 117 8.08 3.23 5.00
N THR A 118 8.35 2.66 6.16
CA THR A 118 9.54 2.93 6.92
C THR A 118 10.23 1.62 7.22
N TYR A 119 11.47 1.53 6.78
CA TYR A 119 12.27 0.34 6.98
C TYR A 119 13.58 0.79 7.58
N ASN A 120 13.67 0.73 8.86
CA ASN A 120 14.70 1.43 9.62
C ASN A 120 15.88 0.59 9.96
N THR A 121 16.84 0.53 9.08
CA THR A 121 18.15 0.04 9.46
C THR A 121 19.12 1.18 9.21
N ALA A 122 20.31 1.07 9.77
CA ALA A 122 21.29 2.12 9.61
C ALA A 122 21.62 2.32 8.15
N GLU A 123 21.72 1.26 7.41
CA GLU A 123 22.04 1.36 6.01
C GLU A 123 20.89 1.89 5.22
N VAL A 124 19.71 1.48 5.62
CA VAL A 124 18.52 1.90 4.93
C VAL A 124 18.26 3.37 5.19
N ASN A 125 18.71 3.86 6.32
CA ASN A 125 18.52 5.28 6.59
C ASN A 125 19.17 6.14 5.53
N ASN A 126 20.31 5.72 5.07
CA ASN A 126 20.96 6.45 4.00
C ASN A 126 20.19 6.38 2.72
N SER A 127 19.47 5.30 2.54
CA SER A 127 18.69 5.13 1.32
C SER A 127 17.22 5.30 1.59
N THR A 128 16.86 5.87 2.71
CA THR A 128 15.45 6.07 3.00
C THR A 128 14.81 6.94 1.95
N GLU A 129 15.52 7.97 1.55
CA GLU A 129 15.00 8.82 0.51
C GLU A 129 14.92 8.08 -0.78
N ASP A 130 15.90 7.23 -1.01
CA ASP A 130 15.85 6.40 -2.18
C ASP A 130 14.66 5.47 -2.13
N ASN A 131 14.38 4.97 -0.95
CA ASN A 131 13.21 4.12 -0.79
C ASN A 131 11.94 4.84 -1.13
N LYS A 132 11.83 6.07 -0.69
CA LYS A 132 10.67 6.85 -1.05
C LYS A 132 10.61 7.06 -2.54
N THR A 133 11.76 7.31 -3.12
CA THR A 133 11.84 7.43 -4.55
C THR A 133 11.45 6.13 -5.21
N SER A 134 11.90 5.05 -4.63
CA SER A 134 11.57 3.73 -5.18
C SER A 134 10.08 3.50 -5.19
N LYS A 135 9.42 3.91 -4.15
CA LYS A 135 7.97 3.75 -4.11
C LYS A 135 7.33 4.50 -5.25
N VAL A 136 7.79 5.71 -5.49
CA VAL A 136 7.25 6.49 -6.57
C VAL A 136 7.57 5.81 -7.90
N VAL A 137 8.77 5.31 -8.02
CA VAL A 137 9.18 4.62 -9.24
C VAL A 137 8.34 3.37 -9.44
N ASP A 138 8.12 2.63 -8.37
CA ASP A 138 7.31 1.43 -8.47
C ASP A 138 5.91 1.77 -8.95
N GLU A 139 5.36 2.81 -8.41
CA GLU A 139 4.05 3.25 -8.84
C GLU A 139 4.06 3.58 -10.31
N LYS A 140 5.10 4.28 -10.73
CA LYS A 140 5.24 4.65 -12.10
C LYS A 140 5.39 3.43 -12.99
N LYS A 141 6.20 2.48 -12.53
CA LYS A 141 6.41 1.26 -13.27
C LYS A 141 5.11 0.51 -13.44
N GLY A 142 4.39 0.35 -12.34
CA GLY A 142 3.10 -0.27 -12.43
C GLY A 142 2.21 0.47 -13.40
N GLY A 143 2.35 1.77 -13.45
CA GLY A 143 1.57 2.56 -14.38
C GLY A 143 1.99 2.34 -15.81
N ALA A 144 3.26 2.23 -16.05
CA ALA A 144 3.76 2.08 -17.39
C ALA A 144 3.41 0.74 -17.98
N GLU A 145 3.33 -0.25 -17.13
CA GLU A 145 3.05 -1.57 -17.64
C GLU A 145 1.60 -1.84 -17.71
#